data_f786ff6a64c6fd157947331194e959db
#
_entry.id   f786ff6a64c6fd157947331194e959db
#
_cell.length_a   1.000
_cell.length_b   1.000
_cell.length_c   1.000
_cell.angle_alpha   90.00
_cell.angle_beta   90.00
_cell.angle_gamma   90.00
#
_symmetry.space_group_name_H-M   'P 1'
#
loop_
_entity.id
_entity.type
_entity.pdbx_description
1 polymer ?
#
loop_
_entity_poly.entity_id
_entity_poly.type
_entity_poly.pdbx_seq_one_letter_code
_entity_poly.pdbx_strand_id
1 'polypeptide(L)'
;MVGPDAVHQGVVLETASLPPVDIADMRPEGILIVLDQVTDPQNAGAVLRSAAAFGAAGVVMPARHSPPLTGALAKAASGALDIVPVILVGTLAQALRRLGAAGFLRIGLAEEGADALETADLTLPLALVLGAEGKGLRQLTRETCDRLCRISTTRQLASLNISTAAAIALHWASTTVKAH
;
A
#
# COMPACT_ATOMS: atom_id res chain seq x y z
N MET A 1 15.32 -21.39 15.84
CA MET A 1 16.39 -21.92 14.94
C MET A 1 16.03 -21.51 13.52
N VAL A 2 17.00 -21.00 12.79
CA VAL A 2 16.83 -20.61 11.38
C VAL A 2 16.88 -21.87 10.52
N GLY A 3 15.99 -22.00 9.53
CA GLY A 3 15.98 -23.16 8.64
C GLY A 3 17.28 -23.26 7.80
N PRO A 4 17.62 -24.47 7.29
CA PRO A 4 18.87 -24.70 6.58
C PRO A 4 19.05 -23.86 5.30
N ASP A 5 17.96 -23.36 4.73
CA ASP A 5 17.96 -22.54 3.50
C ASP A 5 17.91 -21.02 3.78
N ALA A 6 18.05 -20.60 5.03
CA ALA A 6 17.99 -19.18 5.37
C ALA A 6 19.28 -18.46 4.97
N VAL A 7 19.14 -17.43 4.16
CA VAL A 7 20.25 -16.56 3.78
C VAL A 7 20.48 -15.51 4.86
N HIS A 8 21.58 -15.63 5.58
CA HIS A 8 21.99 -14.70 6.64
C HIS A 8 23.48 -14.34 6.52
N GLN A 9 23.89 -13.22 7.09
CA GLN A 9 25.29 -12.74 7.08
C GLN A 9 26.02 -13.09 8.39
N GLY A 10 25.77 -14.29 8.94
CA GLY A 10 26.42 -14.77 10.15
C GLY A 10 25.73 -14.35 11.47
N VAL A 11 24.72 -13.50 11.41
CA VAL A 11 23.94 -13.06 12.58
C VAL A 11 22.46 -13.37 12.36
N VAL A 12 21.83 -13.93 13.39
CA VAL A 12 20.38 -14.19 13.42
C VAL A 12 19.85 -13.60 14.71
N LEU A 13 18.81 -12.78 14.58
CA LEU A 13 18.13 -12.15 15.71
C LEU A 13 16.72 -12.75 15.85
N GLU A 14 16.40 -13.22 17.05
CA GLU A 14 15.05 -13.61 17.41
C GLU A 14 14.35 -12.41 18.04
N THR A 15 13.25 -11.98 17.43
CA THR A 15 12.49 -10.80 17.87
C THR A 15 11.02 -11.15 18.07
N ALA A 16 10.33 -10.39 18.91
CA ALA A 16 8.88 -10.42 18.96
C ALA A 16 8.28 -9.79 17.71
N SER A 17 7.11 -10.28 17.30
CA SER A 17 6.35 -9.62 16.24
C SER A 17 5.93 -8.21 16.67
N LEU A 18 5.90 -7.28 15.73
CA LEU A 18 5.32 -5.95 15.96
C LEU A 18 3.85 -6.10 16.41
N PRO A 19 3.38 -5.26 17.35
CA PRO A 19 1.99 -5.31 17.76
C PRO A 19 1.06 -5.03 16.56
N PRO A 20 -0.05 -5.78 16.43
CA PRO A 20 -1.01 -5.52 15.37
C PRO A 20 -1.67 -4.15 15.57
N VAL A 21 -1.81 -3.41 14.48
CA VAL A 21 -2.57 -2.15 14.46
C VAL A 21 -3.94 -2.45 13.86
N ASP A 22 -5.01 -2.05 14.55
CA ASP A 22 -6.37 -2.14 13.99
C ASP A 22 -6.67 -0.91 13.14
N ILE A 23 -7.37 -1.11 12.03
CA ILE A 23 -7.81 -0.02 11.16
C ILE A 23 -8.77 0.96 11.89
N ALA A 24 -9.44 0.49 12.95
CA ALA A 24 -10.31 1.32 13.78
C ALA A 24 -9.53 2.34 14.65
N ASP A 25 -8.26 2.05 14.94
CA ASP A 25 -7.38 2.91 15.73
C ASP A 25 -6.65 3.94 14.87
N MET A 26 -6.80 3.86 13.53
CA MET A 26 -6.15 4.80 12.62
C MET A 26 -6.83 6.17 12.69
N ARG A 27 -6.03 7.20 12.93
CA ARG A 27 -6.51 8.58 12.83
C ARG A 27 -6.87 8.88 11.37
N PRO A 28 -7.98 9.61 11.11
CA PRO A 28 -8.36 9.99 9.76
C PRO A 28 -7.51 11.17 9.26
N GLU A 29 -6.23 10.92 9.10
CA GLU A 29 -5.24 11.91 8.65
C GLU A 29 -4.19 11.28 7.74
N GLY A 30 -3.58 12.10 6.88
CA GLY A 30 -2.48 11.69 6.02
C GLY A 30 -2.88 10.75 4.88
N ILE A 31 -1.89 10.01 4.38
CA ILE A 31 -2.03 9.12 3.23
C ILE A 31 -1.87 7.67 3.68
N LEU A 32 -2.83 6.82 3.36
CA LEU A 32 -2.73 5.36 3.49
C LEU A 32 -2.47 4.73 2.13
N ILE A 33 -1.62 3.71 2.10
CA ILE A 33 -1.51 2.79 0.97
C ILE A 33 -2.34 1.54 1.26
N VAL A 34 -3.14 1.11 0.30
CA VAL A 34 -3.96 -0.09 0.41
C VAL A 34 -3.56 -1.05 -0.71
N LEU A 35 -3.08 -2.24 -0.36
CA LEU A 35 -2.57 -3.24 -1.31
C LEU A 35 -3.58 -4.36 -1.51
N ASP A 36 -4.06 -4.56 -2.74
CA ASP A 36 -5.00 -5.61 -3.10
C ASP A 36 -4.26 -6.80 -3.73
N GLN A 37 -4.13 -7.91 -2.98
CA GLN A 37 -3.53 -9.18 -3.42
C GLN A 37 -2.04 -9.06 -3.86
N VAL A 38 -1.27 -8.24 -3.21
CA VAL A 38 0.19 -8.19 -3.40
C VAL A 38 0.82 -9.29 -2.58
N THR A 39 1.28 -10.35 -3.24
CA THR A 39 1.79 -11.58 -2.58
C THR A 39 3.31 -11.64 -2.54
N ASP A 40 3.99 -10.89 -3.41
CA ASP A 40 5.44 -10.85 -3.47
C ASP A 40 6.02 -9.96 -2.35
N PRO A 41 6.88 -10.51 -1.45
CA PRO A 41 7.50 -9.75 -0.37
C PRO A 41 8.46 -8.66 -0.87
N GLN A 42 9.04 -8.80 -2.07
CA GLN A 42 9.92 -7.77 -2.64
C GLN A 42 9.11 -6.53 -3.02
N ASN A 43 7.98 -6.73 -3.71
CA ASN A 43 7.09 -5.63 -4.07
C ASN A 43 6.47 -4.97 -2.83
N ALA A 44 5.96 -5.75 -1.88
CA ALA A 44 5.41 -5.21 -0.64
C ALA A 44 6.47 -4.45 0.18
N GLY A 45 7.69 -4.97 0.26
CA GLY A 45 8.80 -4.31 0.94
C GLY A 45 9.20 -3.00 0.26
N ALA A 46 9.27 -2.96 -1.07
CA ALA A 46 9.55 -1.74 -1.83
C ALA A 46 8.44 -0.68 -1.66
N VAL A 47 7.17 -1.10 -1.60
CA VAL A 47 6.05 -0.19 -1.28
C VAL A 47 6.19 0.37 0.14
N LEU A 48 6.53 -0.45 1.13
CA LEU A 48 6.78 0.01 2.51
C LEU A 48 7.90 1.04 2.57
N ARG A 49 8.99 0.84 1.84
CA ARG A 49 10.09 1.82 1.74
C ARG A 49 9.61 3.15 1.16
N SER A 50 8.83 3.11 0.10
CA SER A 50 8.23 4.32 -0.49
C SER A 50 7.26 4.99 0.49
N ALA A 51 6.44 4.20 1.19
CA ALA A 51 5.52 4.70 2.22
C ALA A 51 6.28 5.43 3.35
N ALA A 52 7.38 4.85 3.84
CA ALA A 52 8.24 5.50 4.83
C ALA A 52 8.88 6.80 4.29
N ALA A 53 9.39 6.76 3.05
CA ALA A 53 10.09 7.91 2.44
C ALA A 53 9.15 9.11 2.22
N PHE A 54 7.88 8.86 1.90
CA PHE A 54 6.88 9.91 1.63
C PHE A 54 5.92 10.17 2.82
N GLY A 55 6.22 9.61 4.00
CA GLY A 55 5.46 9.90 5.22
C GLY A 55 4.03 9.38 5.20
N ALA A 56 3.78 8.21 4.58
CA ALA A 56 2.48 7.58 4.64
C ALA A 56 2.12 7.19 6.08
N ALA A 57 0.86 7.36 6.46
CA ALA A 57 0.34 7.03 7.79
C ALA A 57 0.27 5.52 8.05
N GLY A 58 0.28 4.69 6.99
CA GLY A 58 0.27 3.24 7.11
C GLY A 58 0.09 2.52 5.79
N VAL A 59 0.28 1.19 5.83
CA VAL A 59 0.02 0.29 4.70
C VAL A 59 -1.00 -0.76 5.12
N VAL A 60 -2.14 -0.79 4.43
CA VAL A 60 -3.24 -1.74 4.68
C VAL A 60 -3.12 -2.91 3.71
N MET A 61 -3.14 -4.14 4.22
CA MET A 61 -3.09 -5.36 3.43
C MET A 61 -4.10 -6.39 3.94
N PRO A 62 -4.68 -7.24 3.08
CA PRO A 62 -5.48 -8.36 3.55
C PRO A 62 -4.58 -9.37 4.29
N ALA A 63 -5.04 -9.89 5.42
CA ALA A 63 -4.30 -10.91 6.19
C ALA A 63 -4.08 -12.21 5.40
N ARG A 64 -5.00 -12.51 4.46
CA ARG A 64 -4.87 -13.60 3.49
C ARG A 64 -4.45 -13.02 2.14
N HIS A 65 -3.57 -13.73 1.42
CA HIS A 65 -3.06 -13.32 0.10
C HIS A 65 -2.17 -12.06 0.15
N SER A 66 -1.46 -11.87 1.27
CA SER A 66 -0.35 -10.94 1.40
C SER A 66 0.87 -11.69 1.91
N PRO A 67 2.09 -11.19 1.67
CA PRO A 67 3.28 -11.82 2.20
C PRO A 67 3.25 -11.75 3.73
N PRO A 68 3.68 -12.81 4.43
CA PRO A 68 3.78 -12.79 5.88
C PRO A 68 4.82 -11.73 6.30
N LEU A 69 4.58 -11.10 7.45
CA LEU A 69 5.50 -10.10 8.03
C LEU A 69 6.73 -10.81 8.62
N THR A 70 7.49 -11.49 7.75
CA THR A 70 8.67 -12.29 8.10
C THR A 70 9.96 -11.61 7.70
N GLY A 71 11.08 -12.27 7.99
CA GLY A 71 12.41 -11.78 7.64
C GLY A 71 12.60 -11.44 6.16
N ALA A 72 11.92 -12.12 5.23
CA ALA A 72 11.98 -11.82 3.80
C ALA A 72 11.38 -10.43 3.49
N LEU A 73 10.20 -10.14 4.04
CA LEU A 73 9.56 -8.83 3.91
C LEU A 73 10.37 -7.76 4.66
N ALA A 74 10.82 -8.04 5.89
CA ALA A 74 11.62 -7.11 6.67
C ALA A 74 12.92 -6.71 5.96
N LYS A 75 13.59 -7.70 5.35
CA LYS A 75 14.78 -7.46 4.53
C LYS A 75 14.48 -6.55 3.32
N ALA A 76 13.39 -6.83 2.59
CA ALA A 76 12.97 -6.03 1.44
C ALA A 76 12.54 -4.61 1.86
N ALA A 77 11.91 -4.47 3.02
CA ALA A 77 11.45 -3.20 3.56
C ALA A 77 12.60 -2.32 4.13
N SER A 78 13.78 -2.87 4.38
CA SER A 78 14.97 -2.10 4.80
C SER A 78 14.72 -1.16 5.99
N GLY A 79 14.08 -1.64 7.06
CA GLY A 79 13.74 -0.85 8.26
C GLY A 79 12.43 -0.07 8.17
N ALA A 80 11.75 -0.04 7.02
CA ALA A 80 10.48 0.67 6.88
C ALA A 80 9.35 0.12 7.77
N LEU A 81 9.42 -1.17 8.17
CA LEU A 81 8.47 -1.78 9.10
C LEU A 81 8.48 -1.15 10.50
N ASP A 82 9.59 -0.56 10.90
CA ASP A 82 9.72 0.13 12.19
C ASP A 82 9.19 1.58 12.12
N ILE A 83 8.94 2.08 10.91
CA ILE A 83 8.53 3.47 10.65
C ILE A 83 7.04 3.54 10.27
N VAL A 84 6.60 2.62 9.39
CA VAL A 84 5.25 2.64 8.83
C VAL A 84 4.45 1.45 9.36
N PRO A 85 3.34 1.67 10.06
CA PRO A 85 2.50 0.59 10.55
C PRO A 85 1.88 -0.20 9.40
N VAL A 86 1.91 -1.53 9.54
CA VAL A 86 1.22 -2.44 8.63
C VAL A 86 -0.08 -2.90 9.28
N ILE A 87 -1.20 -2.59 8.63
CA ILE A 87 -2.54 -2.90 9.11
C ILE A 87 -3.05 -4.12 8.34
N LEU A 88 -3.19 -5.26 9.03
CA LEU A 88 -3.72 -6.48 8.44
C LEU A 88 -5.23 -6.54 8.64
N VAL A 89 -5.98 -6.65 7.53
CA VAL A 89 -7.45 -6.67 7.55
C VAL A 89 -8.01 -8.00 7.03
N GLY A 90 -9.18 -8.39 7.50
CA GLY A 90 -9.84 -9.62 7.05
C GLY A 90 -10.30 -9.52 5.60
N THR A 91 -11.01 -8.46 5.23
CA THR A 91 -11.45 -8.16 3.87
C THR A 91 -11.18 -6.72 3.50
N LEU A 92 -10.59 -6.51 2.33
CA LEU A 92 -10.20 -5.18 1.90
C LEU A 92 -11.40 -4.26 1.64
N ALA A 93 -12.47 -4.80 1.03
CA ALA A 93 -13.68 -4.03 0.79
C ALA A 93 -14.33 -3.51 2.08
N GLN A 94 -14.33 -4.31 3.16
CA GLN A 94 -14.84 -3.85 4.46
C GLN A 94 -13.94 -2.77 5.06
N ALA A 95 -12.62 -2.93 4.94
CA ALA A 95 -11.65 -1.93 5.37
C ALA A 95 -11.85 -0.60 4.62
N LEU A 96 -11.99 -0.66 3.29
CA LEU A 96 -12.24 0.53 2.48
C LEU A 96 -13.56 1.23 2.83
N ARG A 97 -14.63 0.47 3.13
CA ARG A 97 -15.89 1.08 3.60
C ARG A 97 -15.70 1.81 4.94
N ARG A 98 -14.94 1.22 5.87
CA ARG A 98 -14.62 1.87 7.15
C ARG A 98 -13.79 3.13 6.94
N LEU A 99 -12.79 3.09 6.08
CA LEU A 99 -12.01 4.28 5.72
C LEU A 99 -12.88 5.38 5.12
N GLY A 100 -13.81 5.03 4.20
CA GLY A 100 -14.76 5.99 3.65
C GLY A 100 -15.68 6.60 4.72
N ALA A 101 -16.18 5.78 5.66
CA ALA A 101 -16.98 6.27 6.79
C ALA A 101 -16.18 7.18 7.73
N ALA A 102 -14.86 7.00 7.81
CA ALA A 102 -13.93 7.86 8.54
C ALA A 102 -13.48 9.10 7.75
N GLY A 103 -13.99 9.32 6.54
CA GLY A 103 -13.71 10.50 5.73
C GLY A 103 -12.57 10.38 4.74
N PHE A 104 -11.94 9.20 4.60
CA PHE A 104 -10.89 9.01 3.60
C PHE A 104 -11.44 9.05 2.17
N LEU A 105 -10.82 9.86 1.32
CA LEU A 105 -10.97 9.76 -0.12
C LEU A 105 -10.23 8.50 -0.61
N ARG A 106 -10.93 7.58 -1.30
CA ARG A 106 -10.39 6.30 -1.75
C ARG A 106 -10.15 6.32 -3.25
N ILE A 107 -8.90 6.40 -3.66
CA ILE A 107 -8.49 6.43 -5.07
C ILE A 107 -7.91 5.08 -5.45
N GLY A 108 -8.59 4.34 -6.33
CA GLY A 108 -8.08 3.12 -6.93
C GLY A 108 -7.19 3.44 -8.13
N LEU A 109 -5.97 2.87 -8.16
CA LEU A 109 -5.09 3.00 -9.31
C LEU A 109 -5.36 1.86 -10.30
N ALA A 110 -5.77 2.22 -11.50
CA ALA A 110 -6.11 1.30 -12.58
C ALA A 110 -5.77 1.93 -13.92
N GLU A 111 -5.25 1.14 -14.88
CA GLU A 111 -4.86 1.63 -16.21
C GLU A 111 -6.03 2.25 -16.98
N GLU A 112 -7.23 1.69 -16.79
CA GLU A 112 -8.48 2.14 -17.38
C GLU A 112 -9.16 3.27 -16.57
N GLY A 113 -8.51 3.81 -15.55
CA GLY A 113 -9.01 4.93 -14.77
C GLY A 113 -9.40 6.11 -15.67
N ALA A 114 -10.60 6.67 -15.44
CA ALA A 114 -11.12 7.75 -16.27
C ALA A 114 -10.23 9.00 -16.20
N ASP A 115 -9.78 9.31 -14.99
CA ASP A 115 -8.99 10.50 -14.71
C ASP A 115 -7.50 10.16 -14.58
N ALA A 116 -6.65 11.09 -14.98
CA ALA A 116 -5.23 11.01 -14.64
C ALA A 116 -5.03 11.40 -13.16
N LEU A 117 -4.20 10.66 -12.45
CA LEU A 117 -3.91 10.94 -11.03
C LEU A 117 -3.38 12.36 -10.85
N GLU A 118 -2.61 12.82 -11.84
CA GLU A 118 -1.97 14.14 -11.86
C GLU A 118 -2.97 15.31 -11.97
N THR A 119 -4.19 15.02 -12.39
CA THR A 119 -5.27 16.02 -12.52
C THR A 119 -6.40 15.79 -11.55
N ALA A 120 -6.33 14.71 -10.77
CA ALA A 120 -7.34 14.40 -9.79
C ALA A 120 -7.28 15.37 -8.60
N ASP A 121 -8.46 15.85 -8.19
CA ASP A 121 -8.58 16.64 -6.96
C ASP A 121 -8.43 15.69 -5.75
N LEU A 122 -7.23 15.67 -5.17
CA LEU A 122 -6.88 14.83 -4.03
C LEU A 122 -7.03 15.63 -2.74
N THR A 123 -7.71 15.04 -1.77
CA THR A 123 -7.91 15.63 -0.45
C THR A 123 -7.45 14.67 0.65
N LEU A 124 -6.98 15.20 1.76
CA LEU A 124 -6.71 14.39 2.95
C LEU A 124 -7.99 14.25 3.81
N PRO A 125 -8.16 13.14 4.52
CA PRO A 125 -7.30 11.96 4.48
C PRO A 125 -7.49 11.14 3.19
N LEU A 126 -6.43 10.52 2.69
CA LEU A 126 -6.38 9.86 1.38
C LEU A 126 -5.99 8.38 1.51
N ALA A 127 -6.68 7.49 0.83
CA ALA A 127 -6.31 6.09 0.65
C ALA A 127 -6.03 5.81 -0.83
N LEU A 128 -4.76 5.53 -1.16
CA LEU A 128 -4.32 5.10 -2.47
C LEU A 128 -4.38 3.57 -2.54
N VAL A 129 -5.21 3.03 -3.44
CA VAL A 129 -5.48 1.59 -3.53
C VAL A 129 -4.84 1.03 -4.78
N LEU A 130 -3.91 0.08 -4.59
CA LEU A 130 -3.14 -0.55 -5.66
C LEU A 130 -3.45 -2.04 -5.75
N GLY A 131 -3.64 -2.54 -6.96
CA GLY A 131 -3.89 -3.94 -7.26
C GLY A 131 -2.61 -4.70 -7.60
N ALA A 132 -2.71 -6.04 -7.61
CA ALA A 132 -1.62 -6.91 -8.02
C ALA A 132 -1.24 -6.70 -9.49
N GLU A 133 0.03 -6.95 -9.82
CA GLU A 133 0.52 -6.90 -11.19
C GLU A 133 -0.27 -7.82 -12.12
N GLY A 134 -0.60 -7.32 -13.29
CA GLY A 134 -1.33 -8.03 -14.35
C GLY A 134 -2.82 -8.24 -14.08
N LYS A 135 -3.24 -8.39 -12.81
CA LYS A 135 -4.65 -8.57 -12.44
C LYS A 135 -5.35 -7.27 -12.04
N GLY A 136 -4.59 -6.28 -11.64
CA GLY A 136 -5.13 -5.02 -11.12
C GLY A 136 -5.94 -5.17 -9.84
N LEU A 137 -6.85 -4.25 -9.63
CA LEU A 137 -7.78 -4.26 -8.49
C LEU A 137 -8.91 -5.27 -8.72
N ARG A 138 -9.27 -6.04 -7.68
CA ARG A 138 -10.47 -6.89 -7.73
C ARG A 138 -11.73 -6.04 -7.91
N GLN A 139 -12.76 -6.63 -8.54
CA GLN A 139 -14.00 -5.91 -8.85
C GLN A 139 -14.60 -5.22 -7.62
N LEU A 140 -14.77 -5.94 -6.51
CA LEU A 140 -15.35 -5.37 -5.29
C LEU A 140 -14.48 -4.25 -4.67
N THR A 141 -13.16 -4.35 -4.80
CA THR A 141 -12.23 -3.30 -4.38
C THR A 141 -12.43 -2.04 -5.22
N ARG A 142 -12.52 -2.20 -6.55
CA ARG A 142 -12.78 -1.10 -7.50
C ARG A 142 -14.09 -0.39 -7.20
N GLU A 143 -15.19 -1.16 -7.03
CA GLU A 143 -16.52 -0.64 -6.72
C GLU A 143 -16.59 0.08 -5.36
N THR A 144 -15.64 -0.20 -4.47
CA THR A 144 -15.58 0.43 -3.15
C THR A 144 -14.71 1.69 -3.15
N CYS A 145 -13.92 1.95 -4.18
CA CYS A 145 -13.19 3.21 -4.36
C CYS A 145 -14.15 4.33 -4.77
N ASP A 146 -13.83 5.56 -4.39
CA ASP A 146 -14.61 6.75 -4.78
C ASP A 146 -14.33 7.13 -6.23
N ARG A 147 -13.07 6.92 -6.68
CA ARG A 147 -12.64 7.15 -8.05
C ARG A 147 -11.59 6.13 -8.46
N LEU A 148 -11.50 5.89 -9.77
CA LEU A 148 -10.40 5.14 -10.38
C LEU A 148 -9.58 6.11 -11.21
N CYS A 149 -8.30 6.22 -10.87
CA CYS A 149 -7.34 7.05 -11.58
C CYS A 149 -6.26 6.20 -12.24
N ARG A 150 -5.70 6.69 -13.32
CA ARG A 150 -4.53 6.12 -13.97
C ARG A 150 -3.31 7.01 -13.74
N ILE A 151 -2.13 6.41 -13.69
CA ILE A 151 -0.86 7.13 -13.80
C ILE A 151 -0.62 7.39 -15.28
N SER A 152 -0.32 8.64 -15.65
CA SER A 152 -0.04 9.01 -17.05
C SER A 152 1.26 8.36 -17.52
N THR A 153 1.17 7.58 -18.61
CA THR A 153 2.31 6.93 -19.26
C THR A 153 2.21 7.09 -20.77
N THR A 154 3.28 6.81 -21.50
CA THR A 154 3.28 6.83 -22.97
C THR A 154 2.47 5.69 -23.59
N ARG A 155 1.91 4.78 -22.78
CA ARG A 155 1.14 3.60 -23.19
C ARG A 155 1.89 2.59 -24.05
N GLN A 156 3.20 2.70 -24.17
CA GLN A 156 4.02 1.69 -24.88
C GLN A 156 4.23 0.42 -24.08
N LEU A 157 4.10 0.50 -22.75
CA LEU A 157 4.11 -0.64 -21.83
C LEU A 157 2.72 -0.78 -21.20
N ALA A 158 2.28 -2.03 -21.05
CA ALA A 158 0.93 -2.35 -20.58
C ALA A 158 0.71 -1.96 -19.11
N SER A 159 1.75 -2.05 -18.25
CA SER A 159 1.62 -1.72 -16.82
C SER A 159 2.94 -1.32 -16.19
N LEU A 160 2.84 -0.58 -15.10
CA LEU A 160 3.96 -0.33 -14.19
C LEU A 160 4.01 -1.43 -13.12
N ASN A 161 5.22 -1.79 -12.69
CA ASN A 161 5.40 -2.56 -11.47
C ASN A 161 4.71 -1.85 -10.30
N ILE A 162 4.06 -2.61 -9.42
CA ILE A 162 3.24 -2.04 -8.33
C ILE A 162 4.05 -1.13 -7.39
N SER A 163 5.31 -1.47 -7.10
CA SER A 163 6.14 -0.63 -6.23
C SER A 163 6.50 0.70 -6.90
N THR A 164 6.69 0.68 -8.21
CA THR A 164 6.90 1.90 -9.02
C THR A 164 5.64 2.75 -9.04
N ALA A 165 4.49 2.14 -9.28
CA ALA A 165 3.19 2.84 -9.25
C ALA A 165 2.92 3.47 -7.87
N ALA A 166 3.21 2.73 -6.79
CA ALA A 166 3.07 3.23 -5.42
C ALA A 166 3.99 4.43 -5.15
N ALA A 167 5.26 4.37 -5.58
CA ALA A 167 6.21 5.46 -5.40
C ALA A 167 5.78 6.74 -6.13
N ILE A 168 5.33 6.61 -7.38
CA ILE A 168 4.83 7.74 -8.18
C ILE A 168 3.59 8.36 -7.52
N ALA A 169 2.61 7.52 -7.14
CA ALA A 169 1.37 7.99 -6.53
C ALA A 169 1.60 8.66 -5.17
N LEU A 170 2.48 8.09 -4.34
CA LEU A 170 2.87 8.67 -3.05
C LEU A 170 3.58 10.00 -3.22
N HIS A 171 4.57 10.06 -4.13
CA HIS A 171 5.27 11.31 -4.43
C HIS A 171 4.30 12.40 -4.86
N TRP A 172 3.41 12.09 -5.82
CA TRP A 172 2.41 13.02 -6.28
C TRP A 172 1.49 13.48 -5.16
N ALA A 173 0.89 12.55 -4.42
CA ALA A 173 0.00 12.87 -3.33
C ALA A 173 0.69 13.69 -2.23
N SER A 174 1.90 13.34 -1.81
CA SER A 174 2.63 14.05 -0.75
C SER A 174 3.03 15.48 -1.12
N THR A 175 3.20 15.76 -2.42
CA THR A 175 3.62 17.10 -2.91
C THR A 175 2.43 17.96 -3.32
N THR A 176 1.31 17.37 -3.68
CA THR A 176 0.14 18.09 -4.24
C THR A 176 -0.94 18.34 -3.20
N VAL A 177 -1.17 17.38 -2.32
CA VAL A 177 -2.23 17.50 -1.31
C VAL A 177 -1.74 18.42 -0.18
N LYS A 178 -2.31 19.59 -0.10
CA LYS A 178 -2.06 20.51 1.02
C LYS A 178 -2.84 20.02 2.24
N ALA A 179 -2.17 19.95 3.39
CA ALA A 179 -2.87 19.87 4.66
C ALA A 179 -3.73 21.14 4.81
N HIS A 180 -5.03 20.95 4.98
CA HIS A 180 -5.96 22.02 5.35
C HIS A 180 -5.87 22.26 6.85
#